data_509b20a07b8ada583a59162c844544fe
#
_entry.id   509b20a07b8ada583a59162c844544fe
#
_cell.length_a   1.000
_cell.length_b   1.000
_cell.length_c   1.000
_cell.angle_alpha   90.00
_cell.angle_beta   90.00
_cell.angle_gamma   90.00
#
_symmetry.space_group_name_H-M   'P 1'
#
loop_
_entity.id
_entity.type
_entity.pdbx_description
1 polymer ?
#
loop_
_entity_poly.entity_id
_entity_poly.type
_entity_poly.pdbx_seq_one_letter_code
_entity_poly.pdbx_strand_id
1 'polypeptide(L)'
;MIPVDVIGISVCPPYQGYVVILKEKDGERWLPIFIGAAEAQSISFLLQGLEYARPMTYDLFGRILEEGGITILSATVSDLRENTFFAVVEMRTSDGETKSIDARPSDAIALALKSKAPIHVAERVMDGASVSNEPVNRPAVEHIAYLHQKLKDCVESEAYEEAARIRDHIRSLESRVGGPPDIGGEPPADSA
;
A
#
# COMPACT_ATOMS: atom_id res chain seq x y z
N MET A 1 -0.84 20.71 -5.66
CA MET A 1 -1.02 19.75 -4.55
C MET A 1 -2.43 19.20 -4.62
N ILE A 2 -2.57 17.91 -4.73
CA ILE A 2 -3.83 17.19 -4.90
C ILE A 2 -4.17 16.52 -3.59
N PRO A 3 -5.33 16.81 -2.99
CA PRO A 3 -5.78 16.11 -1.79
C PRO A 3 -6.17 14.68 -2.16
N VAL A 4 -5.76 13.73 -1.30
CA VAL A 4 -6.03 12.31 -1.50
C VAL A 4 -6.55 11.63 -0.24
N ASP A 5 -7.28 10.55 -0.42
CA ASP A 5 -7.66 9.63 0.64
C ASP A 5 -6.87 8.31 0.52
N VAL A 6 -6.57 7.69 1.65
CA VAL A 6 -5.99 6.34 1.70
C VAL A 6 -7.13 5.34 1.65
N ILE A 7 -7.25 4.65 0.53
CA ILE A 7 -8.35 3.71 0.30
C ILE A 7 -8.11 2.37 0.97
N GLY A 8 -6.84 1.93 1.02
CA GLY A 8 -6.50 0.68 1.66
C GLY A 8 -5.13 0.16 1.26
N ILE A 9 -4.89 -1.07 1.68
CA ILE A 9 -3.70 -1.84 1.33
C ILE A 9 -4.12 -3.00 0.44
N SER A 10 -3.40 -3.21 -0.64
CA SER A 10 -3.56 -4.36 -1.52
C SER A 10 -2.28 -5.17 -1.60
N VAL A 11 -2.42 -6.44 -1.95
CA VAL A 11 -1.27 -7.29 -2.34
C VAL A 11 -1.19 -7.25 -3.86
N CYS A 12 -0.01 -7.02 -4.39
CA CYS A 12 0.21 -6.93 -5.84
C CYS A 12 0.92 -8.19 -6.35
N PRO A 13 0.19 -9.27 -6.74
CA PRO A 13 0.79 -10.39 -7.44
C PRO A 13 1.33 -9.92 -8.82
N PRO A 14 2.45 -10.42 -9.32
CA PRO A 14 3.25 -11.56 -8.83
C PRO A 14 4.31 -11.16 -7.80
N TYR A 15 4.47 -9.87 -7.54
CA TYR A 15 5.41 -9.36 -6.56
C TYR A 15 4.87 -9.68 -5.17
N GLN A 16 5.68 -10.30 -4.31
CA GLN A 16 5.34 -10.50 -2.89
C GLN A 16 5.45 -9.16 -2.15
N GLY A 17 4.72 -8.15 -2.65
CA GLY A 17 4.76 -6.78 -2.17
C GLY A 17 3.37 -6.29 -1.81
N TYR A 18 3.35 -5.31 -0.92
CA TYR A 18 2.16 -4.59 -0.53
C TYR A 18 2.13 -3.24 -1.25
N VAL A 19 0.93 -2.78 -1.53
CA VAL A 19 0.68 -1.49 -2.17
C VAL A 19 -0.29 -0.71 -1.32
N VAL A 20 0.09 0.51 -0.89
CA VAL A 20 -0.88 1.46 -0.37
C VAL A 20 -1.50 2.23 -1.54
N ILE A 21 -2.81 2.38 -1.49
CA ILE A 21 -3.57 2.99 -2.56
C ILE A 21 -4.10 4.33 -2.10
N LEU A 22 -3.66 5.38 -2.78
CA LEU A 22 -4.17 6.74 -2.61
C LEU A 22 -5.13 7.06 -3.75
N LYS A 23 -6.25 7.69 -3.44
CA LYS A 23 -7.22 8.16 -4.42
C LYS A 23 -7.38 9.68 -4.34
N GLU A 24 -7.39 10.34 -5.47
CA GLU A 24 -7.74 11.76 -5.58
C GLU A 24 -9.15 12.00 -5.06
N LYS A 25 -9.34 13.00 -4.16
CA LYS A 25 -10.64 13.23 -3.52
C LYS A 25 -11.72 13.65 -4.50
N ASP A 26 -11.39 14.57 -5.38
CA ASP A 26 -12.33 15.17 -6.33
C ASP A 26 -12.07 14.70 -7.77
N GLY A 27 -11.42 13.54 -7.94
CA GLY A 27 -11.04 13.01 -9.24
C GLY A 27 -11.09 11.50 -9.32
N GLU A 28 -10.62 10.97 -10.45
CA GLU A 28 -10.64 9.54 -10.74
C GLU A 28 -9.24 8.91 -10.76
N ARG A 29 -8.20 9.67 -10.39
CA ARG A 29 -6.82 9.20 -10.41
C ARG A 29 -6.49 8.43 -9.13
N TRP A 30 -5.76 7.34 -9.30
CA TRP A 30 -5.33 6.46 -8.23
C TRP A 30 -3.80 6.37 -8.25
N LEU A 31 -3.17 6.47 -7.10
CA LEU A 31 -1.72 6.36 -6.96
C LEU A 31 -1.37 5.15 -6.11
N PRO A 32 -0.92 4.04 -6.73
CA PRO A 32 -0.38 2.89 -6.01
C PRO A 32 1.08 3.15 -5.62
N ILE A 33 1.43 2.94 -4.34
CA ILE A 33 2.80 3.07 -3.84
C ILE A 33 3.20 1.75 -3.19
N PHE A 34 4.29 1.14 -3.68
CA PHE A 34 4.82 -0.10 -3.11
C PHE A 34 5.46 0.17 -1.75
N ILE A 35 5.12 -0.68 -0.76
CA ILE A 35 5.57 -0.57 0.62
C ILE A 35 5.97 -1.93 1.18
N GLY A 36 6.73 -1.96 2.27
CA GLY A 36 7.08 -3.18 2.97
C GLY A 36 5.92 -3.76 3.78
N ALA A 37 6.05 -5.02 4.21
CA ALA A 37 5.02 -5.72 4.97
C ALA A 37 4.73 -5.08 6.33
N ALA A 38 5.76 -4.58 7.02
CA ALA A 38 5.61 -3.92 8.31
C ALA A 38 4.87 -2.58 8.20
N GLU A 39 5.18 -1.81 7.14
CA GLU A 39 4.50 -0.56 6.82
C GLU A 39 3.05 -0.81 6.44
N ALA A 40 2.79 -1.82 5.62
CA ALA A 40 1.44 -2.23 5.21
C ALA A 40 0.59 -2.62 6.42
N GLN A 41 1.13 -3.42 7.33
CA GLN A 41 0.46 -3.80 8.57
C GLN A 41 0.12 -2.58 9.43
N SER A 42 1.08 -1.67 9.59
CA SER A 42 0.89 -0.45 10.39
C SER A 42 -0.20 0.45 9.81
N ILE A 43 -0.19 0.69 8.50
CA ILE A 43 -1.21 1.50 7.81
C ILE A 43 -2.58 0.81 7.90
N SER A 44 -2.65 -0.52 7.71
CA SER A 44 -3.90 -1.27 7.83
C SER A 44 -4.54 -1.12 9.21
N PHE A 45 -3.75 -1.19 10.29
CA PHE A 45 -4.24 -1.01 11.65
C PHE A 45 -4.76 0.41 11.90
N LEU A 46 -4.06 1.42 11.38
CA LEU A 46 -4.47 2.81 11.49
C LEU A 46 -5.79 3.08 10.74
N LEU A 47 -5.95 2.50 9.55
CA LEU A 47 -7.19 2.62 8.77
C LEU A 47 -8.39 1.95 9.45
N GLN A 48 -8.17 0.82 10.15
CA GLN A 48 -9.21 0.10 10.87
C GLN A 48 -9.54 0.72 12.23
N GLY A 49 -8.74 1.68 12.71
CA GLY A 49 -8.91 2.29 14.02
C GLY A 49 -8.73 1.30 15.17
N LEU A 50 -7.93 0.25 14.98
CA LEU A 50 -7.72 -0.78 15.99
C LEU A 50 -6.85 -0.26 17.15
N GLU A 51 -7.37 -0.40 18.36
CA GLU A 51 -6.63 -0.10 19.57
C GLU A 51 -6.05 -1.38 20.17
N TYR A 52 -4.80 -1.32 20.55
CA TYR A 52 -4.08 -2.42 21.20
C TYR A 52 -3.86 -2.15 22.69
N ALA A 53 -3.75 -3.22 23.49
CA ALA A 53 -3.48 -3.13 24.92
C ALA A 53 -2.15 -2.40 25.24
N ARG A 54 -1.21 -2.40 24.29
CA ARG A 54 0.05 -1.65 24.38
C ARG A 54 0.23 -0.79 23.12
N PRO A 55 0.80 0.43 23.28
CA PRO A 55 1.04 1.31 22.13
C PRO A 55 1.90 0.65 21.08
N MET A 56 1.47 0.71 19.82
CA MET A 56 2.27 0.35 18.66
C MET A 56 3.20 1.52 18.26
N THR A 57 4.05 1.33 17.27
CA THR A 57 5.07 2.30 16.86
C THR A 57 4.50 3.70 16.62
N TYR A 58 3.43 3.80 15.83
CA TYR A 58 2.81 5.11 15.53
C TYR A 58 1.98 5.67 16.68
N ASP A 59 1.48 4.83 17.61
CA ASP A 59 0.86 5.29 18.85
C ASP A 59 1.90 5.95 19.76
N LEU A 60 3.05 5.28 19.91
CA LEU A 60 4.16 5.84 20.68
C LEU A 60 4.67 7.14 20.05
N PHE A 61 4.83 7.14 18.73
CA PHE A 61 5.28 8.33 18.00
C PHE A 61 4.32 9.51 18.18
N GLY A 62 3.00 9.27 18.05
CA GLY A 62 1.98 10.29 18.27
C GLY A 62 2.06 10.87 19.69
N ARG A 63 2.23 10.04 20.73
CA ARG A 63 2.39 10.50 22.11
C ARG A 63 3.65 11.36 22.31
N ILE A 64 4.76 10.97 21.67
CA ILE A 64 6.00 11.77 21.75
C ILE A 64 5.79 13.14 21.11
N LEU A 65 5.07 13.23 20.00
CA LEU A 65 4.74 14.51 19.37
C LEU A 65 3.84 15.36 20.26
N GLU A 66 2.81 14.77 20.87
CA GLU A 66 1.89 15.45 21.80
C GLU A 66 2.64 16.01 23.01
N GLU A 67 3.47 15.20 23.67
CA GLU A 67 4.30 15.61 24.80
C GLU A 67 5.32 16.69 24.42
N GLY A 68 5.82 16.65 23.18
CA GLY A 68 6.70 17.67 22.62
C GLY A 68 5.98 18.95 22.14
N GLY A 69 4.66 19.01 22.23
CA GLY A 69 3.85 20.14 21.72
C GLY A 69 3.94 20.29 20.19
N ILE A 70 4.17 19.18 19.49
CA ILE A 70 4.31 19.16 18.04
C ILE A 70 3.00 18.70 17.38
N THR A 71 2.55 19.44 16.38
CA THR A 71 1.34 19.10 15.61
C THR A 71 1.71 18.80 14.17
N ILE A 72 1.29 17.66 13.64
CA ILE A 72 1.41 17.34 12.22
C ILE A 72 0.35 18.15 11.45
N LEU A 73 0.79 18.92 10.48
CA LEU A 73 -0.07 19.77 9.66
C LEU A 73 -0.52 19.07 8.38
N SER A 74 0.39 18.37 7.72
CA SER A 74 0.10 17.61 6.51
C SER A 74 1.20 16.59 6.20
N ALA A 75 0.88 15.61 5.35
CA ALA A 75 1.85 14.77 4.68
C ALA A 75 1.69 14.91 3.17
N THR A 76 2.79 15.00 2.45
CA THR A 76 2.77 15.18 1.00
C THR A 76 3.72 14.20 0.33
N VAL A 77 3.20 13.39 -0.61
CA VAL A 77 4.07 12.67 -1.57
C VAL A 77 4.55 13.69 -2.58
N SER A 78 5.81 14.10 -2.46
CA SER A 78 6.35 15.32 -3.06
C SER A 78 7.05 15.08 -4.38
N ASP A 79 7.64 13.90 -4.60
CA ASP A 79 8.44 13.61 -5.78
C ASP A 79 8.49 12.13 -6.13
N LEU A 80 8.85 11.83 -7.39
CA LEU A 80 9.19 10.50 -7.88
C LEU A 80 10.45 10.59 -8.74
N ARG A 81 11.54 9.96 -8.29
CA ARG A 81 12.83 9.93 -8.98
C ARG A 81 13.33 8.51 -9.04
N GLU A 82 13.73 8.05 -10.21
CA GLU A 82 14.30 6.69 -10.40
C GLU A 82 13.45 5.60 -9.71
N ASN A 83 12.13 5.63 -9.93
CA ASN A 83 11.13 4.74 -9.29
C ASN A 83 11.07 4.82 -7.76
N THR A 84 11.66 5.84 -7.15
CA THR A 84 11.61 6.08 -5.70
C THR A 84 10.70 7.25 -5.40
N PHE A 85 9.67 7.04 -4.62
CA PHE A 85 8.81 8.09 -4.12
C PHE A 85 9.42 8.77 -2.90
N PHE A 86 9.29 10.09 -2.86
CA PHE A 86 9.68 10.94 -1.75
C PHE A 86 8.45 11.57 -1.12
N ALA A 87 8.52 11.81 0.18
CA ALA A 87 7.46 12.49 0.89
C ALA A 87 8.02 13.49 1.90
N VAL A 88 7.19 14.44 2.27
CA VAL A 88 7.49 15.46 3.27
C VAL A 88 6.34 15.51 4.28
N VAL A 89 6.69 15.58 5.55
CA VAL A 89 5.76 15.84 6.64
C VAL A 89 5.94 17.29 7.09
N GLU A 90 4.87 18.07 7.02
CA GLU A 90 4.84 19.41 7.60
C GLU A 90 4.34 19.35 9.03
N MET A 91 5.07 19.97 9.93
CA MET A 91 4.71 20.01 11.35
C MET A 91 4.86 21.42 11.92
N ARG A 92 4.09 21.70 12.96
CA ARG A 92 4.24 22.90 13.79
C ARG A 92 4.86 22.50 15.11
N THR A 93 5.93 23.16 15.49
CA THR A 93 6.63 22.98 16.76
C THR A 93 5.96 23.78 17.88
N SER A 94 6.31 23.49 19.13
CA SER A 94 5.74 24.14 20.33
C SER A 94 5.97 25.66 20.39
N ASP A 95 7.01 26.15 19.72
CA ASP A 95 7.31 27.59 19.56
C ASP A 95 6.53 28.25 18.40
N GLY A 96 5.68 27.48 17.69
CA GLY A 96 4.83 27.95 16.61
C GLY A 96 5.51 27.94 15.23
N GLU A 97 6.76 27.52 15.11
CA GLU A 97 7.44 27.40 13.83
C GLU A 97 6.89 26.24 13.00
N THR A 98 6.80 26.42 11.69
CA THR A 98 6.49 25.34 10.74
C THR A 98 7.78 24.77 10.19
N LYS A 99 7.92 23.44 10.28
CA LYS A 99 9.08 22.69 9.76
C LYS A 99 8.62 21.59 8.83
N SER A 100 9.45 21.34 7.81
CA SER A 100 9.25 20.27 6.83
C SER A 100 10.32 19.20 7.04
N ILE A 101 9.90 17.95 7.13
CA ILE A 101 10.78 16.80 7.36
C ILE A 101 10.65 15.85 6.18
N ASP A 102 11.77 15.44 5.61
CA ASP A 102 11.84 14.38 4.62
C ASP A 102 11.45 13.04 5.25
N ALA A 103 10.67 12.25 4.53
CA ALA A 103 10.15 10.98 4.99
C ALA A 103 9.90 10.01 3.82
N ARG A 104 9.89 8.73 4.12
CA ARG A 104 9.34 7.76 3.16
C ARG A 104 7.82 7.95 3.06
N PRO A 105 7.21 7.72 1.88
CA PRO A 105 5.74 7.86 1.74
C PRO A 105 4.95 7.04 2.74
N SER A 106 5.36 5.80 3.01
CA SER A 106 4.69 4.92 3.99
C SER A 106 4.67 5.51 5.40
N ASP A 107 5.79 6.11 5.84
CA ASP A 107 5.91 6.72 7.16
C ASP A 107 5.08 8.01 7.25
N ALA A 108 5.15 8.85 6.22
CA ALA A 108 4.37 10.08 6.12
C ALA A 108 2.87 9.81 6.15
N ILE A 109 2.41 8.81 5.37
CA ILE A 109 1.00 8.38 5.32
C ILE A 109 0.56 7.85 6.69
N ALA A 110 1.34 6.95 7.30
CA ALA A 110 0.99 6.39 8.61
C ALA A 110 0.91 7.46 9.70
N LEU A 111 1.85 8.42 9.70
CA LEU A 111 1.85 9.52 10.65
C LEU A 111 0.67 10.46 10.43
N ALA A 112 0.34 10.78 9.18
CA ALA A 112 -0.83 11.59 8.85
C ALA A 112 -2.13 10.90 9.27
N LEU A 113 -2.29 9.60 9.02
CA LEU A 113 -3.44 8.82 9.48
C LEU A 113 -3.56 8.85 11.01
N LYS A 114 -2.46 8.65 11.74
CA LYS A 114 -2.44 8.69 13.21
C LYS A 114 -2.83 10.05 13.74
N SER A 115 -2.32 11.12 13.13
CA SER A 115 -2.56 12.51 13.54
C SER A 115 -3.84 13.10 12.96
N LYS A 116 -4.56 12.36 12.11
CA LYS A 116 -5.73 12.83 11.34
C LYS A 116 -5.41 14.07 10.51
N ALA A 117 -4.17 14.17 10.03
CA ALA A 117 -3.71 15.25 9.18
C ALA A 117 -4.03 14.96 7.69
N PRO A 118 -4.24 15.99 6.88
CA PRO A 118 -4.49 15.81 5.45
C PRO A 118 -3.28 15.24 4.73
N ILE A 119 -3.57 14.42 3.69
CA ILE A 119 -2.56 13.82 2.81
C ILE A 119 -2.72 14.43 1.42
N HIS A 120 -1.61 14.79 0.83
CA HIS A 120 -1.53 15.37 -0.50
C HIS A 120 -0.53 14.60 -1.38
N VAL A 121 -0.70 14.76 -2.69
CA VAL A 121 0.26 14.31 -3.70
C VAL A 121 0.61 15.50 -4.59
N ALA A 122 1.87 15.67 -4.93
CA ALA A 122 2.29 16.69 -5.88
C ALA A 122 1.73 16.37 -7.28
N GLU A 123 1.29 17.38 -8.03
CA GLU A 123 0.71 17.20 -9.38
C GLU A 123 1.63 16.35 -10.27
N ARG A 124 2.92 16.68 -10.32
CA ARG A 124 3.93 15.97 -11.11
C ARG A 124 4.03 14.47 -10.77
N VAL A 125 3.78 14.09 -9.50
CA VAL A 125 3.78 12.68 -9.07
C VAL A 125 2.52 11.99 -9.54
N MET A 126 1.37 12.67 -9.39
CA MET A 126 0.10 12.16 -9.86
C MET A 126 0.11 11.98 -11.38
N ASP A 127 0.60 12.95 -12.13
CA ASP A 127 0.69 12.87 -13.60
C ASP A 127 1.65 11.77 -14.08
N GLY A 128 2.73 11.53 -13.34
CA GLY A 128 3.75 10.55 -13.72
C GLY A 128 3.48 9.12 -13.28
N ALA A 129 2.68 8.91 -12.25
CA ALA A 129 2.56 7.59 -11.60
C ALA A 129 1.12 7.16 -11.30
N SER A 130 0.11 8.01 -11.52
CA SER A 130 -1.27 7.62 -11.30
C SER A 130 -1.82 6.71 -12.40
N VAL A 131 -2.86 5.98 -12.05
CA VAL A 131 -3.65 5.16 -12.97
C VAL A 131 -5.10 5.64 -12.95
N SER A 132 -5.78 5.57 -14.12
CA SER A 132 -7.17 6.04 -14.26
C SER A 132 -8.20 5.05 -13.76
N ASN A 133 -7.81 3.79 -13.54
CA ASN A 133 -8.68 2.74 -13.03
C ASN A 133 -8.20 2.29 -11.67
N GLU A 134 -9.13 1.88 -10.83
CA GLU A 134 -8.82 1.33 -9.51
C GLU A 134 -7.74 0.24 -9.60
N PRO A 135 -6.56 0.41 -8.94
CA PRO A 135 -5.47 -0.55 -9.07
C PRO A 135 -5.77 -1.90 -8.38
N VAL A 136 -6.90 -2.00 -7.72
CA VAL A 136 -7.20 -3.07 -6.73
C VAL A 136 -7.96 -4.24 -7.33
N ASN A 137 -8.42 -4.18 -8.56
CA ASN A 137 -9.15 -5.32 -9.10
C ASN A 137 -8.97 -5.45 -10.62
N ARG A 138 -7.73 -5.62 -11.06
CA ARG A 138 -7.63 -6.49 -12.22
C ARG A 138 -8.00 -7.87 -11.71
N PRO A 139 -9.12 -8.46 -12.15
CA PRO A 139 -9.49 -9.79 -11.71
C PRO A 139 -8.28 -10.70 -11.89
N ALA A 140 -8.08 -11.65 -10.99
CA ALA A 140 -7.00 -12.65 -11.12
C ALA A 140 -6.96 -13.25 -12.54
N VAL A 141 -8.08 -13.25 -13.22
CA VAL A 141 -8.27 -13.63 -14.63
C VAL A 141 -7.48 -12.73 -15.61
N GLU A 142 -7.49 -11.39 -15.47
CA GLU A 142 -6.73 -10.50 -16.35
C GLU A 142 -5.23 -10.58 -16.09
N HIS A 143 -4.85 -10.80 -14.82
CA HIS A 143 -3.45 -11.01 -14.48
C HIS A 143 -2.94 -12.35 -15.00
N ILE A 144 -3.72 -13.41 -14.89
CA ILE A 144 -3.44 -14.72 -15.49
C ILE A 144 -3.33 -14.58 -17.02
N ALA A 145 -4.23 -13.84 -17.65
CA ALA A 145 -4.17 -13.59 -19.11
C ALA A 145 -2.89 -12.83 -19.51
N TYR A 146 -2.48 -11.83 -18.74
CA TYR A 146 -1.20 -11.13 -18.95
C TYR A 146 0.01 -12.06 -18.80
N LEU A 147 0.01 -12.91 -17.76
CA LEU A 147 1.08 -13.88 -17.54
C LEU A 147 1.15 -14.93 -18.65
N HIS A 148 0.01 -15.37 -19.20
CA HIS A 148 -0.04 -16.25 -20.35
C HIS A 148 0.56 -15.60 -21.61
N GLN A 149 0.28 -14.31 -21.85
CA GLN A 149 0.89 -13.59 -22.96
C GLN A 149 2.40 -13.47 -22.76
N LYS A 150 2.85 -13.09 -21.57
CA LYS A 150 4.28 -12.98 -21.24
C LYS A 150 5.00 -14.34 -21.35
N LEU A 151 4.34 -15.43 -20.94
CA LEU A 151 4.86 -16.79 -21.12
C LEU A 151 5.10 -17.11 -22.60
N LYS A 152 4.16 -16.73 -23.45
CA LYS A 152 4.27 -16.93 -24.90
C LYS A 152 5.44 -16.14 -25.49
N ASP A 153 5.57 -14.86 -25.10
CA ASP A 153 6.67 -14.00 -25.54
C ASP A 153 8.04 -14.55 -25.09
N CYS A 154 8.13 -15.09 -23.86
CA CYS A 154 9.36 -15.75 -23.35
C CYS A 154 9.68 -17.03 -24.12
N VAL A 155 8.69 -17.82 -24.52
CA VAL A 155 8.90 -19.02 -25.34
C VAL A 155 9.36 -18.65 -26.74
N GLU A 156 8.75 -17.63 -27.36
CA GLU A 156 9.13 -17.15 -28.71
C GLU A 156 10.54 -16.54 -28.72
N SER A 157 10.98 -15.94 -27.60
CA SER A 157 12.34 -15.40 -27.44
C SER A 157 13.36 -16.39 -26.89
N GLU A 158 13.00 -17.67 -26.78
CA GLU A 158 13.85 -18.76 -26.23
C GLU A 158 14.33 -18.55 -24.79
N ALA A 159 13.67 -17.67 -24.02
CA ALA A 159 13.95 -17.40 -22.60
C ALA A 159 13.33 -18.47 -21.68
N TYR A 160 13.75 -19.73 -21.83
CA TYR A 160 13.10 -20.89 -21.21
C TYR A 160 13.12 -20.90 -19.70
N GLU A 161 14.14 -20.34 -19.05
CA GLU A 161 14.18 -20.23 -17.58
C GLU A 161 13.13 -19.28 -17.03
N GLU A 162 12.94 -18.13 -17.71
CA GLU A 162 11.91 -17.15 -17.33
C GLU A 162 10.51 -17.71 -17.64
N ALA A 163 10.34 -18.37 -18.78
CA ALA A 163 9.11 -19.07 -19.15
C ALA A 163 8.72 -20.13 -18.09
N ALA A 164 9.67 -20.89 -17.57
CA ALA A 164 9.40 -21.89 -16.54
C ALA A 164 8.91 -21.24 -15.23
N ARG A 165 9.53 -20.13 -14.79
CA ARG A 165 9.11 -19.36 -13.61
C ARG A 165 7.71 -18.78 -13.75
N ILE A 166 7.40 -18.22 -14.92
CA ILE A 166 6.07 -17.67 -15.20
C ILE A 166 5.01 -18.77 -15.22
N ARG A 167 5.29 -19.92 -15.83
CA ARG A 167 4.38 -21.08 -15.86
C ARG A 167 4.06 -21.57 -14.45
N ASP A 168 5.08 -21.73 -13.60
CA ASP A 168 4.90 -22.23 -12.23
C ASP A 168 4.12 -21.21 -11.37
N HIS A 169 4.29 -19.92 -11.67
CA HIS A 169 3.53 -18.85 -11.04
C HIS A 169 2.05 -18.86 -11.45
N ILE A 170 1.76 -19.01 -12.75
CA ILE A 170 0.38 -19.17 -13.26
C ILE A 170 -0.31 -20.32 -12.53
N ARG A 171 0.33 -21.49 -12.46
CA ARG A 171 -0.21 -22.67 -11.78
C ARG A 171 -0.53 -22.39 -10.30
N SER A 172 0.32 -21.65 -9.61
CA SER A 172 0.09 -21.25 -8.22
C SER A 172 -1.11 -20.31 -8.07
N LEU A 173 -1.33 -19.39 -9.02
CA LEU A 173 -2.47 -18.49 -9.01
C LEU A 173 -3.77 -19.22 -9.33
N GLU A 174 -3.78 -20.08 -10.34
CA GLU A 174 -4.95 -20.88 -10.73
C GLU A 174 -5.42 -21.80 -9.59
N SER A 175 -4.50 -22.40 -8.84
CA SER A 175 -4.84 -23.23 -7.68
C SER A 175 -5.49 -22.46 -6.53
N ARG A 176 -5.25 -21.14 -6.44
CA ARG A 176 -5.86 -20.27 -5.42
C ARG A 176 -7.21 -19.70 -5.86
N VAL A 177 -7.44 -19.57 -7.15
CA VAL A 177 -8.70 -19.04 -7.72
C VAL A 177 -9.77 -20.15 -7.83
N GLY A 178 -9.36 -21.42 -7.96
CA GLY A 178 -10.24 -22.57 -8.18
C GLY A 178 -10.62 -23.39 -6.93
N GLY A 179 -10.13 -23.06 -5.74
CA GLY A 179 -10.48 -23.76 -4.52
C GLY A 179 -11.73 -23.17 -3.85
N PRO A 180 -12.73 -24.01 -3.45
CA PRO A 180 -13.79 -23.52 -2.57
C PRO A 180 -13.20 -23.08 -1.23
N PRO A 181 -13.82 -22.11 -0.51
CA PRO A 181 -13.36 -21.74 0.82
C PRO A 181 -13.46 -22.98 1.74
N ASP A 182 -12.33 -23.38 2.29
CA ASP A 182 -12.27 -24.38 3.35
C ASP A 182 -13.00 -23.81 4.59
N ILE A 183 -14.27 -24.07 4.69
CA ILE A 183 -15.02 -23.85 5.91
C ILE A 183 -14.72 -25.02 6.85
N GLY A 184 -13.77 -24.73 7.72
CA GLY A 184 -13.16 -25.54 8.75
C GLY A 184 -13.99 -26.67 9.33
N GLY A 185 -13.29 -27.75 9.54
CA GLY A 185 -13.76 -29.00 10.07
C GLY A 185 -14.56 -28.89 11.36
N GLU A 186 -15.61 -29.70 11.42
CA GLU A 186 -16.32 -30.09 12.63
C GLU A 186 -15.35 -30.66 13.67
N PRO A 187 -15.54 -30.35 14.94
CA PRO A 187 -14.81 -31.02 16.02
C PRO A 187 -15.27 -32.47 16.10
N PRO A 188 -14.38 -33.41 16.43
CA PRO A 188 -14.76 -34.81 16.55
C PRO A 188 -15.76 -34.98 17.70
N ALA A 189 -16.84 -35.67 17.41
CA ALA A 189 -17.84 -36.06 18.40
C ALA A 189 -17.17 -37.00 19.43
N ASP A 190 -17.28 -36.61 20.69
CA ASP A 190 -17.01 -37.43 21.85
C ASP A 190 -17.97 -38.64 21.82
N SER A 191 -17.40 -39.84 21.75
CA SER A 191 -18.12 -41.06 21.99
C SER A 191 -17.73 -41.65 23.33
N ALA A 192 -18.76 -41.75 24.14
CA ALA A 192 -18.82 -42.38 25.46
C ALA A 192 -18.03 -43.68 25.66
#